data_1375691878620cc8ea80d6f2c9d0bb3d
#
_entry.id   1375691878620cc8ea80d6f2c9d0bb3d
#
_cell.length_a   1.000
_cell.length_b   1.000
_cell.length_c   1.000
_cell.angle_alpha   90.00
_cell.angle_beta   90.00
_cell.angle_gamma   90.00
#
_symmetry.space_group_name_H-M   'P 1'
#
loop_
_entity.id
_entity.type
_entity.pdbx_description
1 polymer ?
#
loop_
_entity_poly.entity_id
_entity_poly.type
_entity_poly.pdbx_seq_one_letter_code
_entity_poly.pdbx_strand_id
1 'polypeptide(L)'
;MTPALGLELGDAAAAAVAVDDAGTVVARALVPSTGDLASVALEAVNSVAGVAGVGPLGVAANYAEPSATAPIVAILKQQYAGPFVQVGVTPAGTAAAVAEAWIGAARGSGDVVFFAVADHAIAGMVRDGAPVLGVGRRAASIAWLALNPVEREDYRKVGCLEAEVAAAGIVRRLIWRIKAGDHSQVSDAVGGDFSIITLDHVLNAARTGDGVSISVVRDTAKYLGMAAANLVSIADPEKLVLGGIMATAADLLFELVRAELARRLPKPMMDALAIAPAALGADAAAIGAARLAAAALQ
;
A
#
# COMPACT_ATOMS: atom_id res chain seq x y z
N MET A 1 -19.18 20.82 8.53
CA MET A 1 -17.99 20.76 9.43
C MET A 1 -16.75 21.02 8.59
N THR A 2 -15.63 21.44 9.21
CA THR A 2 -14.36 21.60 8.50
C THR A 2 -13.86 20.22 8.06
N PRO A 3 -13.44 20.03 6.81
CA PRO A 3 -12.92 18.77 6.32
C PRO A 3 -11.75 18.26 7.15
N ALA A 4 -11.65 16.94 7.31
CA ALA A 4 -10.51 16.32 7.95
C ALA A 4 -9.33 16.25 6.98
N LEU A 5 -8.13 16.45 7.48
CA LEU A 5 -6.89 16.41 6.72
C LEU A 5 -6.20 15.06 6.93
N GLY A 6 -5.71 14.48 5.86
CA GLY A 6 -4.91 13.26 5.89
C GLY A 6 -3.62 13.44 5.13
N LEU A 7 -2.53 12.98 5.70
CA LEU A 7 -1.20 12.98 5.12
C LEU A 7 -0.68 11.55 5.04
N GLU A 8 -0.20 11.14 3.89
CA GLU A 8 0.61 9.95 3.73
C GLU A 8 2.07 10.35 3.49
N LEU A 9 2.97 9.76 4.28
CA LEU A 9 4.41 9.89 4.12
C LEU A 9 4.92 8.68 3.35
N GLY A 10 5.14 8.86 2.05
CA GLY A 10 5.77 7.88 1.17
C GLY A 10 7.24 8.21 0.92
N ASP A 11 7.99 7.25 0.37
CA ASP A 11 9.43 7.42 0.07
C ASP A 11 9.64 8.42 -1.08
N ALA A 12 8.78 8.36 -2.10
CA ALA A 12 8.90 9.22 -3.29
C ALA A 12 8.18 10.56 -3.16
N ALA A 13 7.15 10.65 -2.34
CA ALA A 13 6.35 11.85 -2.17
C ALA A 13 5.55 11.83 -0.87
N ALA A 14 5.17 13.01 -0.37
CA ALA A 14 4.09 13.17 0.60
C ALA A 14 2.79 13.49 -0.14
N ALA A 15 1.73 12.73 0.14
CA ALA A 15 0.40 12.93 -0.39
C ALA A 15 -0.53 13.45 0.70
N ALA A 16 -1.21 14.57 0.48
CA ALA A 16 -2.18 15.12 1.41
C ALA A 16 -3.56 15.25 0.76
N VAL A 17 -4.60 15.00 1.55
CA VAL A 17 -5.99 15.18 1.15
C VAL A 17 -6.76 15.93 2.23
N ALA A 18 -7.79 16.66 1.82
CA ALA A 18 -8.86 17.13 2.69
C ALA A 18 -10.15 16.40 2.33
N VAL A 19 -10.83 15.81 3.32
CA VAL A 19 -11.97 14.93 3.11
C VAL A 19 -13.14 15.41 3.97
N ASP A 20 -14.32 15.59 3.38
CA ASP A 20 -15.53 15.94 4.10
C ASP A 20 -16.16 14.72 4.81
N ASP A 21 -17.22 14.98 5.59
CA ASP A 21 -17.92 13.93 6.35
C ASP A 21 -18.59 12.87 5.47
N ALA A 22 -18.86 13.19 4.22
CA ALA A 22 -19.43 12.27 3.24
C ALA A 22 -18.35 11.40 2.55
N GLY A 23 -17.06 11.69 2.80
CA GLY A 23 -15.95 11.01 2.17
C GLY A 23 -15.51 11.62 0.83
N THR A 24 -16.00 12.83 0.51
CA THR A 24 -15.59 13.54 -0.71
C THR A 24 -14.23 14.18 -0.49
N VAL A 25 -13.29 13.91 -1.39
CA VAL A 25 -11.99 14.59 -1.40
C VAL A 25 -12.17 15.99 -2.00
N VAL A 26 -12.08 17.03 -1.15
CA VAL A 26 -12.28 18.43 -1.53
C VAL A 26 -10.99 19.13 -1.95
N ALA A 27 -9.83 18.61 -1.51
CA ALA A 27 -8.51 19.10 -1.93
C ALA A 27 -7.50 17.95 -1.92
N ARG A 28 -6.49 18.06 -2.81
CA ARG A 28 -5.34 17.13 -2.91
C ARG A 28 -4.06 17.90 -3.12
N ALA A 29 -2.97 17.37 -2.57
CA ALA A 29 -1.61 17.80 -2.85
C ALA A 29 -0.69 16.58 -2.89
N LEU A 30 0.25 16.60 -3.84
CA LEU A 30 1.33 15.62 -3.93
C LEU A 30 2.64 16.38 -4.05
N VAL A 31 3.51 16.23 -3.07
CA VAL A 31 4.81 16.93 -2.99
C VAL A 31 5.92 15.89 -3.06
N PRO A 32 6.79 15.92 -4.10
CA PRO A 32 7.89 14.98 -4.22
C PRO A 32 8.87 15.08 -3.05
N SER A 33 9.37 13.94 -2.57
CA SER A 33 10.34 13.85 -1.46
C SER A 33 11.76 14.23 -1.93
N THR A 34 11.95 15.47 -2.37
CA THR A 34 13.25 15.96 -2.90
C THR A 34 14.10 16.67 -1.85
N GLY A 35 13.72 16.66 -0.58
CA GLY A 35 14.38 17.39 0.49
C GLY A 35 14.12 16.82 1.87
N ASP A 36 14.13 17.70 2.87
CA ASP A 36 13.77 17.33 4.22
C ASP A 36 12.28 16.90 4.28
N LEU A 37 12.05 15.70 4.76
CA LEU A 37 10.71 15.09 4.79
C LEU A 37 9.71 15.91 5.63
N ALA A 38 10.18 16.64 6.64
CA ALA A 38 9.29 17.49 7.44
C ALA A 38 8.82 18.72 6.65
N SER A 39 9.69 19.32 5.86
CA SER A 39 9.34 20.44 4.96
C SER A 39 8.35 19.99 3.88
N VAL A 40 8.59 18.82 3.27
CA VAL A 40 7.70 18.20 2.29
C VAL A 40 6.33 17.91 2.88
N ALA A 41 6.28 17.35 4.09
CA ALA A 41 5.04 17.08 4.80
C ALA A 41 4.25 18.35 5.11
N LEU A 42 4.93 19.41 5.57
CA LEU A 42 4.30 20.71 5.84
C LEU A 42 3.76 21.34 4.57
N GLU A 43 4.50 21.33 3.48
CA GLU A 43 4.07 21.86 2.19
C GLU A 43 2.80 21.16 1.70
N ALA A 44 2.77 19.82 1.76
CA ALA A 44 1.61 19.03 1.36
C ALA A 44 0.37 19.38 2.19
N VAL A 45 0.51 19.42 3.53
CA VAL A 45 -0.61 19.76 4.43
C VAL A 45 -1.05 21.22 4.26
N ASN A 46 -0.12 22.16 4.16
CA ASN A 46 -0.44 23.58 3.92
C ASN A 46 -1.24 23.78 2.64
N SER A 47 -0.89 23.06 1.57
CA SER A 47 -1.58 23.15 0.29
C SER A 47 -3.06 22.77 0.40
N VAL A 48 -3.38 21.68 1.11
CA VAL A 48 -4.78 21.26 1.29
C VAL A 48 -5.51 22.09 2.35
N ALA A 49 -4.83 22.49 3.42
CA ALA A 49 -5.40 23.34 4.47
C ALA A 49 -5.75 24.74 3.97
N GLY A 50 -4.96 25.28 3.03
CA GLY A 50 -5.23 26.58 2.40
C GLY A 50 -6.52 26.59 1.59
N VAL A 51 -6.96 25.43 1.09
CA VAL A 51 -8.21 25.29 0.33
C VAL A 51 -9.39 24.94 1.24
N ALA A 52 -9.21 23.98 2.13
CA ALA A 52 -10.28 23.34 2.89
C ALA A 52 -10.42 23.87 4.34
N GLY A 53 -9.47 24.66 4.81
CA GLY A 53 -9.36 25.05 6.22
C GLY A 53 -8.63 23.98 7.06
N VAL A 54 -8.36 24.32 8.32
CA VAL A 54 -7.66 23.44 9.27
C VAL A 54 -8.66 22.65 10.08
N GLY A 55 -8.73 21.33 9.82
CA GLY A 55 -9.53 20.37 10.55
C GLY A 55 -8.66 19.34 11.28
N PRO A 56 -9.25 18.23 11.78
CA PRO A 56 -8.50 17.11 12.34
C PRO A 56 -7.47 16.60 11.35
N LEU A 57 -6.23 16.39 11.80
CA LEU A 57 -5.14 15.92 10.93
C LEU A 57 -4.65 14.54 11.38
N GLY A 58 -4.72 13.57 10.48
CA GLY A 58 -4.13 12.24 10.61
C GLY A 58 -2.93 12.06 9.69
N VAL A 59 -1.98 11.23 10.13
CA VAL A 59 -0.79 10.88 9.36
C VAL A 59 -0.73 9.38 9.14
N ALA A 60 -0.49 8.94 7.92
CA ALA A 60 -0.17 7.56 7.56
C ALA A 60 1.30 7.46 7.12
N ALA A 61 1.95 6.35 7.44
CA ALA A 61 3.31 6.07 6.98
C ALA A 61 3.51 4.57 6.77
N ASN A 62 4.38 4.19 5.81
CA ASN A 62 4.68 2.79 5.51
C ASN A 62 5.27 2.05 6.70
N TYR A 63 6.15 2.72 7.45
CA TYR A 63 6.67 2.23 8.71
C TYR A 63 6.26 3.18 9.82
N ALA A 64 5.56 2.65 10.80
CA ALA A 64 5.35 3.33 12.06
C ALA A 64 6.65 3.29 12.91
N GLU A 65 7.82 3.56 12.30
CA GLU A 65 9.06 3.80 13.04
C GLU A 65 8.90 5.14 13.76
N PRO A 66 8.68 5.14 15.08
CA PRO A 66 8.45 6.38 15.83
C PRO A 66 9.62 7.37 15.69
N SER A 67 10.84 6.85 15.51
CA SER A 67 12.05 7.64 15.35
C SER A 67 12.06 8.48 14.05
N ALA A 68 11.52 7.94 12.95
CA ALA A 68 11.48 8.64 11.68
C ALA A 68 10.30 9.62 11.59
N THR A 69 9.15 9.27 12.16
CA THR A 69 7.92 10.07 12.05
C THR A 69 7.71 11.06 13.19
N ALA A 70 8.31 10.82 14.38
CA ALA A 70 8.14 11.70 15.54
C ALA A 70 8.56 13.16 15.30
N PRO A 71 9.66 13.48 14.63
CA PRO A 71 10.03 14.86 14.32
C PRO A 71 8.97 15.55 13.44
N ILE A 72 8.47 14.84 12.42
CA ILE A 72 7.44 15.36 11.51
C ILE A 72 6.14 15.62 12.26
N VAL A 73 5.70 14.66 13.09
CA VAL A 73 4.51 14.81 13.93
C VAL A 73 4.66 15.98 14.90
N ALA A 74 5.85 16.20 15.49
CA ALA A 74 6.10 17.32 16.40
C ALA A 74 5.96 18.67 15.66
N ILE A 75 6.51 18.80 14.46
CA ILE A 75 6.40 20.01 13.64
C ILE A 75 4.95 20.25 13.23
N LEU A 76 4.24 19.22 12.77
CA LEU A 76 2.82 19.33 12.41
C LEU A 76 1.96 19.75 13.62
N LYS A 77 2.20 19.18 14.80
CA LYS A 77 1.53 19.59 16.05
C LYS A 77 1.81 21.04 16.40
N GLN A 78 3.02 21.51 16.21
CA GLN A 78 3.38 22.91 16.47
C GLN A 78 2.69 23.86 15.49
N GLN A 79 2.69 23.52 14.20
CA GLN A 79 2.10 24.35 13.14
C GLN A 79 0.56 24.39 13.22
N TYR A 80 -0.05 23.27 13.54
CA TYR A 80 -1.51 23.09 13.58
C TYR A 80 -2.04 22.94 15.00
N ALA A 81 -1.37 23.55 15.99
CA ALA A 81 -1.76 23.53 17.39
C ALA A 81 -3.12 24.21 17.61
N GLY A 82 -4.18 23.42 17.67
CA GLY A 82 -5.55 23.86 17.98
C GLY A 82 -6.34 22.73 18.64
N PRO A 83 -7.46 23.04 19.33
CA PRO A 83 -8.24 22.03 20.06
C PRO A 83 -8.86 20.96 19.14
N PHE A 84 -8.84 21.16 17.83
CA PHE A 84 -9.45 20.29 16.84
C PHE A 84 -8.44 19.46 16.04
N VAL A 85 -7.13 19.63 16.29
CA VAL A 85 -6.09 18.92 15.53
C VAL A 85 -5.58 17.76 16.35
N GLN A 86 -5.95 16.54 15.96
CA GLN A 86 -5.30 15.31 16.41
C GLN A 86 -4.33 14.83 15.35
N VAL A 87 -3.05 14.85 15.67
CA VAL A 87 -2.02 14.26 14.82
C VAL A 87 -1.64 12.89 15.38
N GLY A 88 -2.03 11.84 14.68
CA GLY A 88 -1.65 10.46 15.01
C GLY A 88 -1.05 9.78 13.79
N VAL A 89 -0.04 8.95 13.99
CA VAL A 89 0.55 8.12 12.91
C VAL A 89 -0.12 6.76 12.89
N THR A 90 -0.58 6.36 11.71
CA THR A 90 -1.18 5.05 11.45
C THR A 90 -0.38 4.35 10.35
N PRO A 91 -0.17 3.02 10.42
CA PRO A 91 0.40 2.28 9.31
C PRO A 91 -0.40 2.51 8.02
N ALA A 92 0.28 2.82 6.91
CA ALA A 92 -0.38 3.18 5.65
C ALA A 92 -1.38 2.12 5.18
N GLY A 93 -1.02 0.83 5.28
CA GLY A 93 -1.94 -0.26 4.94
C GLY A 93 -3.20 -0.29 5.81
N THR A 94 -3.08 0.01 7.11
CA THR A 94 -4.24 0.09 8.02
C THR A 94 -5.12 1.29 7.68
N ALA A 95 -4.52 2.45 7.41
CA ALA A 95 -5.25 3.63 6.97
C ALA A 95 -5.98 3.35 5.65
N ALA A 96 -5.32 2.73 4.68
CA ALA A 96 -5.95 2.35 3.41
C ALA A 96 -7.11 1.35 3.60
N ALA A 97 -6.97 0.37 4.51
CA ALA A 97 -8.07 -0.54 4.84
C ALA A 97 -9.30 0.20 5.38
N VAL A 98 -9.09 1.18 6.27
CA VAL A 98 -10.16 2.04 6.80
C VAL A 98 -10.83 2.86 5.70
N ALA A 99 -10.06 3.45 4.79
CA ALA A 99 -10.60 4.22 3.67
C ALA A 99 -11.44 3.35 2.74
N GLU A 100 -10.93 2.18 2.36
CA GLU A 100 -11.65 1.23 1.48
C GLU A 100 -12.92 0.68 2.13
N ALA A 101 -12.92 0.47 3.46
CA ALA A 101 -14.11 0.08 4.21
C ALA A 101 -15.13 1.23 4.34
N TRP A 102 -14.66 2.49 4.39
CA TRP A 102 -15.53 3.65 4.52
C TRP A 102 -16.21 4.05 3.21
N ILE A 103 -15.43 4.31 2.16
CA ILE A 103 -15.93 4.86 0.88
C ILE A 103 -15.45 4.10 -0.36
N GLY A 104 -14.59 3.09 -0.21
CA GLY A 104 -13.97 2.38 -1.32
C GLY A 104 -14.63 1.04 -1.65
N ALA A 105 -13.81 0.12 -2.15
CA ALA A 105 -14.23 -1.20 -2.63
C ALA A 105 -14.86 -2.09 -1.54
N ALA A 106 -14.57 -1.82 -0.26
CA ALA A 106 -15.10 -2.58 0.88
C ALA A 106 -16.19 -1.83 1.66
N ARG A 107 -16.80 -0.79 1.06
CA ARG A 107 -17.86 -0.02 1.72
C ARG A 107 -18.98 -0.94 2.21
N GLY A 108 -19.32 -0.80 3.50
CA GLY A 108 -20.36 -1.57 4.17
C GLY A 108 -19.92 -2.93 4.71
N SER A 109 -18.65 -3.34 4.55
CA SER A 109 -18.08 -4.53 5.19
C SER A 109 -17.47 -4.17 6.54
N GLY A 110 -17.74 -4.99 7.56
CA GLY A 110 -17.18 -4.83 8.91
C GLY A 110 -15.78 -5.44 9.05
N ASP A 111 -15.52 -6.51 8.31
CA ASP A 111 -14.27 -7.28 8.36
C ASP A 111 -13.55 -7.24 7.02
N VAL A 112 -12.49 -6.45 6.94
CA VAL A 112 -11.77 -6.15 5.70
C VAL A 112 -10.29 -6.41 5.87
N VAL A 113 -9.67 -7.04 4.87
CA VAL A 113 -8.23 -7.05 4.67
C VAL A 113 -7.92 -6.24 3.42
N PHE A 114 -7.08 -5.25 3.57
CA PHE A 114 -6.43 -4.53 2.47
C PHE A 114 -5.02 -5.07 2.29
N PHE A 115 -4.63 -5.38 1.06
CA PHE A 115 -3.29 -5.83 0.71
C PHE A 115 -2.85 -5.15 -0.57
N ALA A 116 -1.77 -4.41 -0.52
CA ALA A 116 -1.23 -3.70 -1.67
C ALA A 116 0.28 -3.86 -1.79
N VAL A 117 0.76 -3.81 -3.03
CA VAL A 117 2.18 -3.84 -3.36
C VAL A 117 2.49 -2.78 -4.41
N ALA A 118 3.52 -1.99 -4.14
CA ALA A 118 4.15 -1.06 -5.07
C ALA A 118 5.67 -1.11 -4.83
N ASP A 119 6.26 -0.03 -4.32
CA ASP A 119 7.65 -0.05 -3.83
C ASP A 119 7.77 -0.84 -2.52
N HIS A 120 6.68 -0.94 -1.77
CA HIS A 120 6.55 -1.71 -0.54
C HIS A 120 5.35 -2.66 -0.59
N ALA A 121 5.42 -3.71 0.24
CA ALA A 121 4.30 -4.61 0.52
C ALA A 121 3.62 -4.17 1.82
N ILE A 122 2.40 -3.64 1.72
CA ILE A 122 1.61 -3.14 2.84
C ILE A 122 0.29 -3.88 2.98
N ALA A 123 -0.17 -4.06 4.20
CA ALA A 123 -1.53 -4.50 4.48
C ALA A 123 -2.11 -3.79 5.70
N GLY A 124 -3.41 -3.89 5.82
CA GLY A 124 -4.17 -3.44 6.96
C GLY A 124 -5.41 -4.28 7.16
N MET A 125 -5.91 -4.29 8.37
CA MET A 125 -7.12 -5.03 8.73
C MET A 125 -8.09 -4.12 9.46
N VAL A 126 -9.36 -4.27 9.11
CA VAL A 126 -10.49 -3.73 9.85
C VAL A 126 -11.26 -4.93 10.39
N ARG A 127 -11.62 -4.90 11.66
CA ARG A 127 -12.43 -5.92 12.35
C ARG A 127 -13.56 -5.22 13.08
N ASP A 128 -14.80 -5.68 12.85
CA ASP A 128 -15.99 -5.05 13.44
C ASP A 128 -16.05 -3.53 13.20
N GLY A 129 -15.62 -3.07 12.03
CA GLY A 129 -15.54 -1.66 11.66
C GLY A 129 -14.39 -0.88 12.27
N ALA A 130 -13.54 -1.50 13.11
CA ALA A 130 -12.41 -0.86 13.79
C ALA A 130 -11.05 -1.31 13.21
N PRO A 131 -10.04 -0.41 13.13
CA PRO A 131 -8.72 -0.78 12.65
C PRO A 131 -7.98 -1.70 13.63
N VAL A 132 -7.35 -2.75 13.12
CA VAL A 132 -6.50 -3.65 13.91
C VAL A 132 -5.08 -3.12 13.89
N LEU A 133 -4.64 -2.54 15.00
CA LEU A 133 -3.31 -1.93 15.10
C LEU A 133 -2.26 -2.85 15.74
N GLY A 134 -2.68 -3.74 16.64
CA GLY A 134 -1.79 -4.52 17.48
C GLY A 134 -1.15 -3.67 18.61
N VAL A 135 -0.53 -4.33 19.57
CA VAL A 135 0.06 -3.67 20.77
C VAL A 135 1.17 -2.67 20.38
N GLY A 136 2.01 -3.03 19.42
CA GLY A 136 3.09 -2.17 18.93
C GLY A 136 2.73 -1.37 17.67
N ARG A 137 1.45 -1.29 17.30
CA ARG A 137 0.95 -0.68 16.05
C ARG A 137 1.61 -1.25 14.79
N ARG A 138 1.96 -2.55 14.83
CA ARG A 138 2.65 -3.28 13.74
C ARG A 138 1.82 -4.46 13.21
N ALA A 139 0.52 -4.50 13.51
CA ALA A 139 -0.35 -5.52 12.91
C ALA A 139 -0.27 -5.42 11.39
N ALA A 140 -0.34 -6.55 10.72
CA ALA A 140 -0.23 -6.65 9.26
C ALA A 140 1.07 -6.09 8.65
N SER A 141 2.21 -6.17 9.35
CA SER A 141 3.55 -5.90 8.79
C SER A 141 3.97 -7.01 7.83
N ILE A 142 3.26 -7.12 6.71
CA ILE A 142 3.35 -8.27 5.79
C ILE A 142 4.65 -8.36 5.00
N ALA A 143 5.41 -7.29 4.88
CA ALA A 143 6.74 -7.33 4.26
C ALA A 143 7.58 -8.49 4.81
N TRP A 144 7.42 -8.80 6.09
CA TRP A 144 8.13 -9.82 6.85
C TRP A 144 7.49 -11.22 6.84
N LEU A 145 6.41 -11.45 6.08
CA LEU A 145 5.86 -12.79 5.93
C LEU A 145 6.91 -13.73 5.34
N ALA A 146 7.23 -14.78 6.09
CA ALA A 146 8.21 -15.81 5.69
C ALA A 146 7.55 -16.82 4.74
N LEU A 147 7.62 -16.55 3.45
CA LEU A 147 7.01 -17.38 2.41
C LEU A 147 8.00 -18.34 1.73
N ASN A 148 9.29 -18.22 2.03
CA ASN A 148 10.34 -19.04 1.49
C ASN A 148 11.19 -19.59 2.64
N PRO A 149 11.41 -20.92 2.74
CA PRO A 149 12.24 -21.49 3.78
C PRO A 149 13.74 -21.20 3.62
N VAL A 150 14.16 -20.81 2.41
CA VAL A 150 15.54 -20.41 2.14
C VAL A 150 15.75 -18.97 2.56
N GLU A 151 16.64 -18.77 3.53
CA GLU A 151 16.98 -17.45 4.01
C GLU A 151 17.96 -16.74 3.05
N ARG A 152 17.71 -15.46 2.78
CA ARG A 152 18.55 -14.62 1.92
C ARG A 152 18.86 -13.30 2.62
N GLU A 153 19.94 -12.65 2.22
CA GLU A 153 20.38 -11.40 2.82
C GLU A 153 19.34 -10.26 2.64
N ASP A 154 18.70 -10.18 1.49
CA ASP A 154 17.67 -9.21 1.21
C ASP A 154 16.41 -9.43 2.06
N TYR A 155 16.07 -10.69 2.41
CA TYR A 155 14.96 -10.98 3.33
C TYR A 155 15.17 -10.42 4.73
N ARG A 156 16.43 -10.34 5.19
CA ARG A 156 16.77 -9.72 6.47
C ARG A 156 16.70 -8.19 6.44
N LYS A 157 16.81 -7.60 5.26
CA LYS A 157 16.81 -6.12 5.10
C LYS A 157 15.42 -5.55 4.93
N VAL A 158 14.60 -6.17 4.08
CA VAL A 158 13.29 -5.64 3.69
C VAL A 158 12.13 -6.60 3.95
N GLY A 159 12.41 -7.79 4.42
CA GLY A 159 11.41 -8.85 4.62
C GLY A 159 11.28 -9.78 3.41
N CYS A 160 10.86 -11.03 3.67
CA CYS A 160 10.81 -12.07 2.64
C CYS A 160 9.77 -11.74 1.56
N LEU A 161 8.54 -11.37 1.96
CA LEU A 161 7.50 -11.06 0.97
C LEU A 161 7.89 -9.84 0.14
N GLU A 162 8.29 -8.74 0.78
CA GLU A 162 8.63 -7.49 0.07
C GLU A 162 9.76 -7.72 -0.93
N ALA A 163 10.83 -8.42 -0.53
CA ALA A 163 11.93 -8.76 -1.42
C ALA A 163 11.49 -9.53 -2.67
N GLU A 164 10.38 -10.26 -2.62
CA GLU A 164 9.88 -11.04 -3.75
C GLU A 164 8.85 -10.29 -4.62
N VAL A 165 8.03 -9.42 -4.03
CA VAL A 165 6.87 -8.86 -4.75
C VAL A 165 6.94 -7.36 -5.00
N ALA A 166 7.77 -6.61 -4.27
CA ALA A 166 7.96 -5.18 -4.51
C ALA A 166 8.63 -4.90 -5.87
N ALA A 167 8.46 -3.70 -6.39
CA ALA A 167 8.96 -3.29 -7.70
C ALA A 167 10.44 -3.67 -7.91
N ALA A 168 11.30 -3.35 -6.92
CA ALA A 168 12.72 -3.70 -6.98
C ALA A 168 12.97 -5.21 -7.03
N GLY A 169 12.16 -6.02 -6.33
CA GLY A 169 12.26 -7.48 -6.33
C GLY A 169 11.87 -8.10 -7.68
N ILE A 170 10.82 -7.58 -8.30
CA ILE A 170 10.35 -8.00 -9.63
C ILE A 170 11.41 -7.68 -10.69
N VAL A 171 11.92 -6.45 -10.71
CA VAL A 171 12.98 -6.00 -11.63
C VAL A 171 14.25 -6.84 -11.45
N ARG A 172 14.68 -7.04 -10.21
CA ARG A 172 15.85 -7.86 -9.90
C ARG A 172 15.71 -9.28 -10.45
N ARG A 173 14.54 -9.89 -10.32
CA ARG A 173 14.26 -11.24 -10.84
C ARG A 173 14.37 -11.31 -12.36
N LEU A 174 13.85 -10.31 -13.07
CA LEU A 174 14.03 -10.19 -14.53
C LEU A 174 15.51 -10.11 -14.90
N ILE A 175 16.25 -9.21 -14.22
CA ILE A 175 17.69 -9.02 -14.48
C ILE A 175 18.47 -10.31 -14.24
N TRP A 176 18.17 -11.06 -13.20
CA TRP A 176 18.81 -12.35 -12.93
C TRP A 176 18.58 -13.37 -14.05
N ARG A 177 17.35 -13.43 -14.58
CA ARG A 177 17.00 -14.31 -15.69
C ARG A 177 17.78 -13.92 -16.95
N ILE A 178 17.84 -12.64 -17.29
CA ILE A 178 18.61 -12.15 -18.44
C ILE A 178 20.10 -12.46 -18.26
N LYS A 179 20.66 -12.20 -17.09
CA LYS A 179 22.08 -12.52 -16.80
C LYS A 179 22.39 -14.04 -16.80
N ALA A 180 21.39 -14.86 -16.57
CA ALA A 180 21.50 -16.33 -16.68
C ALA A 180 21.40 -16.84 -18.13
N GLY A 181 21.16 -15.96 -19.11
CA GLY A 181 21.14 -16.29 -20.52
C GLY A 181 19.75 -16.29 -21.16
N ASP A 182 18.70 -15.97 -20.41
CA ASP A 182 17.37 -15.83 -20.98
C ASP A 182 17.30 -14.57 -21.88
N HIS A 183 16.70 -14.69 -23.06
CA HIS A 183 16.48 -13.55 -23.93
C HIS A 183 15.16 -12.84 -23.61
N SER A 184 15.20 -11.54 -23.37
CA SER A 184 14.03 -10.70 -23.07
C SER A 184 14.04 -9.44 -23.91
N GLN A 185 12.88 -9.04 -24.41
CA GLN A 185 12.67 -7.77 -25.13
C GLN A 185 13.05 -6.54 -24.27
N VAL A 186 12.99 -6.68 -22.93
CA VAL A 186 13.40 -5.61 -22.02
C VAL A 186 14.88 -5.29 -22.15
N SER A 187 15.75 -6.31 -22.36
CA SER A 187 17.18 -6.09 -22.59
C SER A 187 17.44 -5.23 -23.82
N ASP A 188 16.69 -5.49 -24.91
CA ASP A 188 16.82 -4.74 -26.15
C ASP A 188 16.28 -3.32 -26.00
N ALA A 189 15.14 -3.17 -25.32
CA ALA A 189 14.50 -1.87 -25.07
C ALA A 189 15.38 -0.90 -24.27
N VAL A 190 16.22 -1.42 -23.35
CA VAL A 190 17.13 -0.60 -22.53
C VAL A 190 18.56 -0.55 -23.09
N GLY A 191 18.80 -1.11 -24.30
CA GLY A 191 20.12 -1.13 -24.93
C GLY A 191 21.20 -1.85 -24.10
N GLY A 192 20.79 -2.82 -23.26
CA GLY A 192 21.69 -3.54 -22.36
C GLY A 192 22.02 -2.83 -21.04
N ASP A 193 21.56 -1.62 -20.82
CA ASP A 193 21.72 -0.91 -19.53
C ASP A 193 20.62 -1.36 -18.54
N PHE A 194 20.92 -2.39 -17.76
CA PHE A 194 19.98 -2.95 -16.79
C PHE A 194 19.70 -2.04 -15.61
N SER A 195 20.45 -0.97 -15.40
CA SER A 195 20.26 -0.03 -14.28
C SER A 195 19.01 0.83 -14.44
N ILE A 196 18.54 1.02 -15.67
CA ILE A 196 17.34 1.82 -15.99
C ILE A 196 16.07 0.99 -16.11
N ILE A 197 16.14 -0.33 -15.89
CA ILE A 197 14.94 -1.18 -15.91
C ILE A 197 14.02 -0.83 -14.75
N THR A 198 12.77 -0.55 -15.09
CA THR A 198 11.69 -0.27 -14.14
C THR A 198 10.65 -1.39 -14.14
N LEU A 199 9.76 -1.38 -13.15
CA LEU A 199 8.61 -2.29 -13.11
C LEU A 199 7.76 -2.18 -14.40
N ASP A 200 7.55 -0.96 -14.91
CA ASP A 200 6.75 -0.74 -16.14
C ASP A 200 7.36 -1.42 -17.35
N HIS A 201 8.69 -1.47 -17.46
CA HIS A 201 9.34 -2.24 -18.52
C HIS A 201 8.95 -3.74 -18.45
N VAL A 202 8.94 -4.32 -17.24
CA VAL A 202 8.57 -5.73 -17.03
C VAL A 202 7.09 -5.97 -17.38
N LEU A 203 6.20 -5.13 -16.85
CA LEU A 203 4.76 -5.28 -17.06
C LEU A 203 4.37 -5.09 -18.54
N ASN A 204 4.94 -4.08 -19.20
CA ASN A 204 4.66 -3.81 -20.62
C ASN A 204 5.21 -4.92 -21.52
N ALA A 205 6.41 -5.43 -21.24
CA ALA A 205 6.96 -6.56 -21.98
C ALA A 205 6.11 -7.85 -21.79
N ALA A 206 5.60 -8.07 -20.58
CA ALA A 206 4.68 -9.19 -20.33
C ALA A 206 3.39 -9.06 -21.16
N ARG A 207 2.82 -7.85 -21.30
CA ARG A 207 1.64 -7.57 -22.13
C ARG A 207 1.90 -7.81 -23.63
N THR A 208 3.13 -7.56 -24.09
CA THR A 208 3.54 -7.76 -25.48
C THR A 208 4.05 -9.17 -25.78
N GLY A 209 4.00 -10.08 -24.79
CA GLY A 209 4.29 -11.50 -25.01
C GLY A 209 5.74 -11.91 -24.70
N ASP A 210 6.54 -11.09 -24.04
CA ASP A 210 7.89 -11.47 -23.61
C ASP A 210 7.84 -12.62 -22.59
N GLY A 211 8.38 -13.78 -22.97
CA GLY A 211 8.28 -15.01 -22.17
C GLY A 211 8.94 -14.91 -20.80
N VAL A 212 10.05 -14.18 -20.69
CA VAL A 212 10.77 -13.97 -19.41
C VAL A 212 9.95 -13.10 -18.49
N SER A 213 9.43 -11.99 -18.99
CA SER A 213 8.57 -11.07 -18.21
C SER A 213 7.28 -11.75 -17.77
N ILE A 214 6.62 -12.53 -18.65
CA ILE A 214 5.44 -13.35 -18.29
C ILE A 214 5.78 -14.31 -17.15
N SER A 215 6.93 -14.99 -17.21
CA SER A 215 7.36 -15.90 -16.16
C SER A 215 7.58 -15.17 -14.84
N VAL A 216 8.22 -14.00 -14.86
CA VAL A 216 8.46 -13.17 -13.67
C VAL A 216 7.14 -12.69 -13.05
N VAL A 217 6.17 -12.27 -13.87
CA VAL A 217 4.83 -11.87 -13.41
C VAL A 217 4.09 -13.04 -12.76
N ARG A 218 4.14 -14.23 -13.38
CA ARG A 218 3.53 -15.46 -12.81
C ARG A 218 4.14 -15.85 -11.46
N ASP A 219 5.47 -15.74 -11.33
CA ASP A 219 6.15 -16.04 -10.07
C ASP A 219 5.80 -14.98 -9.00
N THR A 220 5.66 -13.71 -9.39
CA THR A 220 5.16 -12.66 -8.49
C THR A 220 3.75 -12.99 -8.01
N ALA A 221 2.84 -13.38 -8.91
CA ALA A 221 1.47 -13.75 -8.56
C ALA A 221 1.39 -14.92 -7.57
N LYS A 222 2.32 -15.87 -7.63
CA LYS A 222 2.39 -16.98 -6.66
C LYS A 222 2.68 -16.46 -5.24
N TYR A 223 3.69 -15.58 -5.08
CA TYR A 223 3.99 -14.98 -3.78
C TYR A 223 2.85 -14.11 -3.27
N LEU A 224 2.23 -13.30 -4.15
CA LEU A 224 1.06 -12.50 -3.81
C LEU A 224 -0.11 -13.37 -3.34
N GLY A 225 -0.40 -14.45 -4.06
CA GLY A 225 -1.45 -15.40 -3.70
C GLY A 225 -1.17 -16.15 -2.40
N MET A 226 0.10 -16.51 -2.13
CA MET A 226 0.51 -17.10 -0.85
C MET A 226 0.30 -16.12 0.31
N ALA A 227 0.72 -14.87 0.15
CA ALA A 227 0.52 -13.84 1.16
C ALA A 227 -0.97 -13.58 1.43
N ALA A 228 -1.75 -13.43 0.37
CA ALA A 228 -3.19 -13.23 0.45
C ALA A 228 -3.90 -14.41 1.16
N ALA A 229 -3.52 -15.65 0.84
CA ALA A 229 -4.07 -16.83 1.50
C ALA A 229 -3.76 -16.87 3.01
N ASN A 230 -2.54 -16.50 3.40
CA ASN A 230 -2.17 -16.40 4.81
C ASN A 230 -2.97 -15.31 5.54
N LEU A 231 -3.14 -14.15 4.91
CA LEU A 231 -3.95 -13.05 5.47
C LEU A 231 -5.41 -13.48 5.65
N VAL A 232 -6.00 -14.12 4.65
CA VAL A 232 -7.37 -14.63 4.74
C VAL A 232 -7.50 -15.70 5.83
N SER A 233 -6.55 -16.64 5.92
CA SER A 233 -6.56 -17.70 6.94
C SER A 233 -6.44 -17.17 8.38
N ILE A 234 -5.76 -16.03 8.56
CA ILE A 234 -5.56 -15.42 9.88
C ILE A 234 -6.72 -14.50 10.25
N ALA A 235 -7.21 -13.71 9.28
CA ALA A 235 -8.17 -12.65 9.53
C ALA A 235 -9.63 -13.09 9.30
N ASP A 236 -9.88 -14.12 8.49
CA ASP A 236 -11.21 -14.56 8.07
C ASP A 236 -12.14 -13.38 7.68
N PRO A 237 -11.75 -12.57 6.67
CA PRO A 237 -12.44 -11.34 6.33
C PRO A 237 -13.64 -11.59 5.45
N GLU A 238 -14.66 -10.71 5.52
CA GLU A 238 -15.74 -10.65 4.52
C GLU A 238 -15.19 -10.24 3.15
N LYS A 239 -14.18 -9.34 3.13
CA LYS A 239 -13.62 -8.80 1.90
C LYS A 239 -12.11 -8.64 1.93
N LEU A 240 -11.48 -9.12 0.87
CA LEU A 240 -10.08 -8.88 0.54
C LEU A 240 -9.98 -7.83 -0.57
N VAL A 241 -9.36 -6.69 -0.27
CA VAL A 241 -9.12 -5.60 -1.23
C VAL A 241 -7.67 -5.66 -1.69
N LEU A 242 -7.45 -5.80 -3.00
CA LEU A 242 -6.14 -5.92 -3.61
C LEU A 242 -5.74 -4.58 -4.27
N GLY A 243 -4.68 -3.95 -3.76
CA GLY A 243 -4.19 -2.65 -4.20
C GLY A 243 -2.82 -2.69 -4.88
N GLY A 244 -2.29 -1.49 -5.18
CA GLY A 244 -1.00 -1.34 -5.85
C GLY A 244 -0.99 -2.02 -7.21
N ILE A 245 0.07 -2.77 -7.53
CA ILE A 245 0.22 -3.45 -8.82
C ILE A 245 -0.90 -4.47 -9.10
N MET A 246 -1.55 -5.03 -8.08
CA MET A 246 -2.66 -5.95 -8.26
C MET A 246 -3.93 -5.26 -8.77
N ALA A 247 -4.04 -3.95 -8.59
CA ALA A 247 -5.11 -3.12 -9.15
C ALA A 247 -4.67 -2.42 -10.44
N THR A 248 -3.47 -1.83 -10.49
CA THR A 248 -2.98 -1.08 -11.65
C THR A 248 -2.56 -1.96 -12.83
N ALA A 249 -2.15 -3.21 -12.56
CA ALA A 249 -1.87 -4.23 -13.56
C ALA A 249 -2.80 -5.45 -13.36
N ALA A 250 -4.09 -5.19 -13.11
CA ALA A 250 -5.08 -6.23 -12.86
C ALA A 250 -5.23 -7.21 -14.04
N ASP A 251 -5.04 -6.74 -15.26
CA ASP A 251 -5.00 -7.53 -16.48
C ASP A 251 -3.97 -8.67 -16.44
N LEU A 252 -2.85 -8.45 -15.74
CA LEU A 252 -1.76 -9.42 -15.62
C LEU A 252 -1.81 -10.24 -14.33
N LEU A 253 -2.30 -9.64 -13.22
CA LEU A 253 -2.09 -10.20 -11.88
C LEU A 253 -3.37 -10.67 -11.19
N PHE A 254 -4.51 -9.99 -11.39
CA PHE A 254 -5.67 -10.21 -10.54
C PHE A 254 -6.18 -11.66 -10.58
N GLU A 255 -6.42 -12.20 -11.77
CA GLU A 255 -6.88 -13.58 -11.92
C GLU A 255 -5.81 -14.62 -11.52
N LEU A 256 -4.53 -14.32 -11.74
CA LEU A 256 -3.45 -15.20 -11.28
C LEU A 256 -3.40 -15.29 -9.75
N VAL A 257 -3.51 -14.15 -9.06
CA VAL A 257 -3.55 -14.11 -7.59
C VAL A 257 -4.78 -14.84 -7.07
N ARG A 258 -5.96 -14.61 -7.67
CA ARG A 258 -7.20 -15.29 -7.31
C ARG A 258 -7.10 -16.81 -7.48
N ALA A 259 -6.52 -17.28 -8.58
CA ALA A 259 -6.28 -18.69 -8.82
C ALA A 259 -5.32 -19.30 -7.77
N GLU A 260 -4.30 -18.57 -7.36
CA GLU A 260 -3.37 -19.01 -6.32
C GLU A 260 -4.03 -19.07 -4.93
N LEU A 261 -4.93 -18.14 -4.60
CA LEU A 261 -5.77 -18.24 -3.41
C LEU A 261 -6.62 -19.51 -3.43
N ALA A 262 -7.35 -19.76 -4.52
CA ALA A 262 -8.24 -20.90 -4.67
C ALA A 262 -7.54 -22.26 -4.55
N ARG A 263 -6.23 -22.31 -4.83
CA ARG A 263 -5.41 -23.51 -4.64
C ARG A 263 -5.03 -23.76 -3.18
N ARG A 264 -5.06 -22.74 -2.33
CA ARG A 264 -4.52 -22.77 -0.95
C ARG A 264 -5.57 -22.72 0.12
N LEU A 265 -6.73 -22.15 -0.20
CA LEU A 265 -7.84 -22.04 0.74
C LEU A 265 -8.88 -23.13 0.49
N PRO A 266 -9.49 -23.66 1.54
CA PRO A 266 -10.66 -24.53 1.41
C PRO A 266 -11.78 -23.85 0.66
N LYS A 267 -12.53 -24.64 -0.14
CA LYS A 267 -13.64 -24.10 -0.94
C LYS A 267 -14.65 -23.27 -0.14
N PRO A 268 -15.07 -23.65 1.09
CA PRO A 268 -16.00 -22.83 1.86
C PRO A 268 -15.46 -21.42 2.20
N MET A 269 -14.15 -21.28 2.44
CA MET A 269 -13.53 -19.97 2.69
C MET A 269 -13.52 -19.14 1.41
N MET A 270 -13.21 -19.77 0.26
CA MET A 270 -13.23 -19.06 -1.02
C MET A 270 -14.63 -18.63 -1.44
N ASP A 271 -15.65 -19.46 -1.17
CA ASP A 271 -17.05 -19.15 -1.49
C ASP A 271 -17.61 -17.99 -0.63
N ALA A 272 -17.12 -17.84 0.60
CA ALA A 272 -17.52 -16.77 1.52
C ALA A 272 -16.74 -15.44 1.28
N LEU A 273 -15.57 -15.51 0.67
CA LEU A 273 -14.68 -14.37 0.50
C LEU A 273 -15.05 -13.53 -0.72
N ALA A 274 -15.35 -12.26 -0.53
CA ALA A 274 -15.40 -11.30 -1.63
C ALA A 274 -13.99 -10.74 -1.91
N ILE A 275 -13.57 -10.74 -3.18
CA ILE A 275 -12.26 -10.19 -3.60
C ILE A 275 -12.52 -9.06 -4.59
N ALA A 276 -11.92 -7.90 -4.34
CA ALA A 276 -12.08 -6.72 -5.19
C ALA A 276 -10.76 -5.97 -5.37
N PRO A 277 -10.54 -5.32 -6.51
CA PRO A 277 -9.46 -4.35 -6.64
C PRO A 277 -9.76 -3.11 -5.79
N ALA A 278 -8.69 -2.47 -5.27
CA ALA A 278 -8.79 -1.22 -4.53
C ALA A 278 -9.40 -0.10 -5.40
N ALA A 279 -10.30 0.69 -4.83
CA ALA A 279 -11.01 1.75 -5.54
C ALA A 279 -10.39 3.14 -5.36
N LEU A 280 -9.65 3.38 -4.27
CA LEU A 280 -9.18 4.71 -3.90
C LEU A 280 -7.75 5.02 -4.36
N GLY A 281 -7.06 4.02 -4.95
CA GLY A 281 -5.73 4.22 -5.54
C GLY A 281 -4.70 4.76 -4.56
N ALA A 282 -3.91 5.73 -4.99
CA ALA A 282 -2.85 6.34 -4.21
C ALA A 282 -3.35 7.22 -3.04
N ASP A 283 -4.61 7.65 -3.05
CA ASP A 283 -5.16 8.49 -1.99
C ASP A 283 -5.62 7.67 -0.76
N ALA A 284 -5.70 6.34 -0.87
CA ALA A 284 -6.32 5.48 0.14
C ALA A 284 -5.77 5.69 1.55
N ALA A 285 -4.45 5.71 1.70
CA ALA A 285 -3.83 5.86 3.02
C ALA A 285 -4.05 7.26 3.62
N ALA A 286 -3.96 8.31 2.80
CA ALA A 286 -4.24 9.67 3.25
C ALA A 286 -5.72 9.85 3.62
N ILE A 287 -6.66 9.34 2.82
CA ILE A 287 -8.11 9.35 3.14
C ILE A 287 -8.39 8.64 4.46
N GLY A 288 -7.79 7.46 4.66
CA GLY A 288 -7.96 6.70 5.90
C GLY A 288 -7.37 7.40 7.12
N ALA A 289 -6.24 8.07 6.97
CA ALA A 289 -5.66 8.89 8.02
C ALA A 289 -6.59 10.05 8.42
N ALA A 290 -7.19 10.75 7.43
CA ALA A 290 -8.19 11.79 7.66
C ALA A 290 -9.41 11.24 8.42
N ARG A 291 -9.94 10.09 7.99
CA ARG A 291 -11.09 9.43 8.63
C ARG A 291 -10.81 9.08 10.09
N LEU A 292 -9.64 8.52 10.37
CA LEU A 292 -9.23 8.14 11.73
C LEU A 292 -9.06 9.37 12.64
N ALA A 293 -8.51 10.47 12.11
CA ALA A 293 -8.40 11.72 12.86
C ALA A 293 -9.78 12.31 13.18
N ALA A 294 -10.70 12.31 12.23
CA ALA A 294 -12.08 12.77 12.45
C ALA A 294 -12.82 11.91 13.48
N ALA A 295 -12.67 10.58 13.42
CA ALA A 295 -13.33 9.66 14.35
C ALA A 295 -12.81 9.77 15.78
N ALA A 296 -11.56 10.18 16.00
CA ALA A 296 -10.98 10.35 17.32
C ALA A 296 -11.52 11.56 18.09
N LEU A 297 -12.29 12.43 17.44
CA LEU A 297 -12.95 13.60 18.04
C LEU A 297 -14.43 13.35 18.38
N GLN A 298 -14.99 12.21 17.98
CA GLN A 298 -16.35 11.78 18.29
C GLN A 298 -16.36 10.89 19.53
#